data_c8fd1374322118b87dc0a81776aecc71
#
_entry.id   c8fd1374322118b87dc0a81776aecc71
#
_cell.length_a   1.000
_cell.length_b   1.000
_cell.length_c   1.000
_cell.angle_alpha   90.00
_cell.angle_beta   90.00
_cell.angle_gamma   90.00
#
_symmetry.space_group_name_H-M   'P 1'
#
loop_
_entity.id
_entity.type
_entity.pdbx_description
1 polymer ?
#
loop_
_entity_poly.entity_id
_entity_poly.type
_entity_poly.pdbx_seq_one_letter_code
_entity_poly.pdbx_strand_id
1 'polypeptide(L)'
;MMSTPDKHPTRVQVEVNGYTWRVYGARTNQRWHCHLVELVGPLPLDCPVTDSLRDKIRTALAQALKVDESEVAGIPADLILA
;
A
#
# COMPACT_ATOMS: atom_id res chain seq x y z
N MET A 1 -20.92 -18.19 -11.20
CA MET A 1 -20.65 -17.71 -10.88
C MET A 1 -20.21 -17.09 -10.53
N MET A 2 -19.95 -16.79 -10.41
CA MET A 2 -19.50 -16.21 -10.06
C MET A 2 -19.00 -15.65 -9.60
N SER A 3 -18.70 -15.51 -9.58
CA SER A 3 -17.95 -15.01 -8.99
C SER A 3 -17.70 -13.93 -8.60
N THR A 4 -17.51 -13.24 -8.25
CA THR A 4 -17.37 -12.23 -7.63
C THR A 4 -16.22 -11.98 -7.00
N PRO A 5 -15.38 -12.28 -7.22
CA PRO A 5 -14.26 -12.22 -6.64
C PRO A 5 -13.59 -11.07 -6.27
N ASP A 6 -13.64 -10.10 -6.91
CA ASP A 6 -12.90 -8.98 -6.69
C ASP A 6 -13.22 -8.25 -5.51
N LYS A 7 -14.02 -8.69 -4.65
CA LYS A 7 -14.35 -7.99 -3.47
C LYS A 7 -13.34 -8.21 -2.37
N HIS A 8 -12.46 -9.15 -2.50
CA HIS A 8 -11.48 -9.40 -1.47
C HIS A 8 -10.34 -8.41 -1.59
N PRO A 9 -9.94 -7.74 -0.51
CA PRO A 9 -8.79 -6.88 -0.58
C PRO A 9 -7.54 -7.69 -0.87
N THR A 10 -6.67 -7.11 -1.63
CA THR A 10 -5.37 -7.68 -1.89
C THR A 10 -4.42 -7.21 -0.78
N ARG A 11 -3.58 -8.11 -0.30
CA ARG A 11 -2.57 -7.78 0.70
C ARG A 11 -1.20 -7.90 0.05
N VAL A 12 -0.44 -6.82 0.11
CA VAL A 12 0.89 -6.79 -0.49
C VAL A 12 1.88 -6.33 0.57
N GLN A 13 3.01 -7.00 0.66
CA GLN A 13 4.05 -6.62 1.61
C GLN A 13 5.20 -5.98 0.85
N VAL A 14 5.64 -4.82 1.29
CA VAL A 14 6.72 -4.09 0.64
C VAL A 14 7.73 -3.63 1.67
N GLU A 15 8.95 -3.34 1.24
CA GLU A 15 9.99 -2.82 2.10
C GLU A 15 10.34 -1.41 1.65
N VAL A 16 10.27 -0.47 2.57
CA VAL A 16 10.57 0.93 2.30
C VAL A 16 11.29 1.51 3.50
N ASN A 17 12.41 2.17 3.26
CA ASN A 17 13.19 2.85 4.32
C ASN A 17 13.61 1.92 5.45
N GLY A 18 13.89 0.67 5.13
CA GLY A 18 14.31 -0.28 6.15
C GLY A 18 13.19 -0.89 6.96
N TYR A 19 11.96 -0.56 6.64
CA TYR A 19 10.78 -1.11 7.32
C TYR A 19 9.97 -1.97 6.38
N THR A 20 9.29 -2.95 6.93
CA THR A 20 8.37 -3.79 6.19
C THR A 20 6.95 -3.29 6.41
N TRP A 21 6.24 -3.07 5.33
CA TRP A 21 4.87 -2.54 5.38
C TRP A 21 3.92 -3.53 4.74
N ARG A 22 2.76 -3.67 5.33
CA ARG A 22 1.71 -4.50 4.75
C ARG A 22 0.61 -3.58 4.27
N VAL A 23 0.32 -3.64 2.98
CA VAL A 23 -0.62 -2.74 2.35
C VAL A 23 -1.84 -3.54 1.93
N TYR A 24 -3.02 -3.09 2.34
CA TYR A 24 -4.28 -3.72 1.99
C TYR A 24 -5.04 -2.80 1.07
N GLY A 25 -5.63 -3.34 0.04
CA GLY A 25 -6.41 -2.54 -0.88
C GLY A 25 -7.08 -3.38 -1.95
N ALA A 26 -7.71 -2.72 -2.89
CA ALA A 26 -8.42 -3.40 -3.96
C ALA A 26 -8.40 -2.56 -5.22
N ARG A 27 -8.56 -3.23 -6.35
CA ARG A 27 -8.61 -2.56 -7.63
C ARG A 27 -10.05 -2.16 -7.92
N THR A 28 -10.23 -0.89 -8.27
CA THR A 28 -11.54 -0.36 -8.60
C THR A 28 -11.38 0.66 -9.72
N ASN A 29 -12.17 0.53 -10.77
CA ASN A 29 -12.13 1.48 -11.90
C ASN A 29 -10.72 1.62 -12.46
N GLN A 30 -10.04 0.49 -12.63
CA GLN A 30 -8.71 0.45 -13.25
C GLN A 30 -7.62 1.10 -12.41
N ARG A 31 -7.90 1.41 -11.15
CA ARG A 31 -6.90 1.91 -10.22
C ARG A 31 -6.94 1.08 -8.95
N TRP A 32 -5.78 0.95 -8.33
CA TRP A 32 -5.67 0.22 -7.08
C TRP A 32 -5.74 1.23 -5.95
N HIS A 33 -6.65 1.00 -5.02
CA HIS A 33 -6.89 1.92 -3.90
C HIS A 33 -6.47 1.24 -2.61
N CYS A 34 -5.64 1.94 -1.85
CA CYS A 34 -5.18 1.46 -0.57
C CYS A 34 -6.27 1.69 0.48
N HIS A 35 -6.53 0.68 1.29
CA HIS A 35 -7.51 0.78 2.38
C HIS A 35 -6.81 0.87 3.73
N LEU A 36 -5.59 0.36 3.84
CA LEU A 36 -4.87 0.35 5.11
C LEU A 36 -3.41 0.03 4.85
N VAL A 37 -2.52 0.70 5.58
CA VAL A 37 -1.10 0.37 5.56
C VAL A 37 -0.68 0.11 7.00
N GLU A 38 -0.11 -1.06 7.23
CA GLU A 38 0.28 -1.49 8.55
C GLU A 38 1.79 -1.68 8.61
N LEU A 39 2.42 -1.14 9.64
CA LEU A 39 3.85 -1.36 9.83
C LEU A 39 4.04 -2.73 10.46
N VAL A 40 4.72 -3.62 9.73
CA VAL A 40 5.02 -4.95 10.23
C VAL A 40 6.25 -4.92 11.13
N GLY A 41 7.25 -4.15 10.75
CA GLY A 41 8.46 -4.02 11.56
C GLY A 41 9.65 -3.50 10.77
N PRO A 42 10.75 -3.26 11.45
CA PRO A 42 10.90 -3.35 12.90
C PRO A 42 10.16 -2.25 13.63
N LEU A 43 9.69 -2.55 14.80
CA LEU A 43 8.96 -1.59 15.61
C LEU A 43 9.90 -1.04 16.68
N PRO A 44 9.69 0.19 17.12
CA PRO A 44 8.72 1.17 16.63
C PRO A 44 9.20 1.89 15.39
N LEU A 45 8.32 2.64 14.75
CA LEU A 45 8.69 3.45 13.61
C LEU A 45 9.46 4.68 14.13
N ASP A 46 10.67 4.85 13.64
CA ASP A 46 11.54 5.93 14.12
C ASP A 46 11.56 7.15 13.21
N CYS A 47 10.78 7.15 12.16
CA CYS A 47 10.77 8.30 11.25
C CYS A 47 9.33 8.80 11.09
N PRO A 48 9.17 10.08 10.76
CA PRO A 48 7.81 10.60 10.57
C PRO A 48 7.20 10.07 9.28
N VAL A 49 5.87 9.98 9.27
CA VAL A 49 5.14 9.58 8.08
C VAL A 49 4.96 10.84 7.24
N THR A 50 5.85 11.01 6.26
CA THR A 50 5.85 12.18 5.40
C THR A 50 5.28 11.84 4.04
N ASP A 51 5.06 12.88 3.22
CA ASP A 51 4.65 12.66 1.84
C ASP A 51 5.67 11.82 1.10
N SER A 52 6.96 12.06 1.37
CA SER A 52 8.02 11.32 0.73
C SER A 52 7.95 9.83 1.07
N LEU A 53 7.69 9.51 2.33
CA LEU A 53 7.56 8.11 2.75
C LEU A 53 6.36 7.46 2.06
N ARG A 54 5.24 8.17 2.01
CA ARG A 54 4.03 7.62 1.36
C ARG A 54 4.26 7.42 -0.13
N ASP A 55 4.98 8.33 -0.78
CA ASP A 55 5.31 8.16 -2.19
C ASP A 55 6.18 6.93 -2.42
N LYS A 56 7.13 6.70 -1.54
CA LYS A 56 8.00 5.54 -1.65
C LYS A 56 7.22 4.25 -1.46
N ILE A 57 6.28 4.24 -0.54
CA ILE A 57 5.41 3.07 -0.34
C ILE A 57 4.57 2.84 -1.59
N ARG A 58 4.03 3.91 -2.16
CA ARG A 58 3.23 3.81 -3.37
C ARG A 58 4.05 3.26 -4.53
N THR A 59 5.28 3.73 -4.70
CA THR A 59 6.16 3.25 -5.76
C THR A 59 6.49 1.77 -5.56
N ALA A 60 6.83 1.39 -4.34
CA ALA A 60 7.13 -0.01 -4.04
C ALA A 60 5.91 -0.90 -4.27
N LEU A 61 4.73 -0.40 -3.93
CA LEU A 61 3.49 -1.12 -4.15
C LEU A 61 3.23 -1.32 -5.63
N ALA A 62 3.43 -0.28 -6.44
CA ALA A 62 3.24 -0.41 -7.88
C ALA A 62 4.19 -1.44 -8.47
N GLN A 63 5.42 -1.47 -8.02
CA GLN A 63 6.38 -2.46 -8.48
C GLN A 63 5.96 -3.88 -8.08
N ALA A 64 5.47 -4.03 -6.87
CA ALA A 64 5.03 -5.34 -6.38
C ALA A 64 3.81 -5.83 -7.15
N LEU A 65 2.93 -4.91 -7.53
CA LEU A 65 1.74 -5.24 -8.29
C LEU A 65 2.03 -5.34 -9.79
N LYS A 66 3.21 -4.90 -10.21
CA LYS A 66 3.63 -4.90 -11.61
C LYS A 66 2.74 -4.04 -12.49
N VAL A 67 2.44 -2.86 -11.98
CA VAL A 67 1.64 -1.86 -12.70
C VAL A 67 2.36 -0.52 -12.65
N ASP A 68 1.89 0.42 -13.46
CA ASP A 68 2.43 1.77 -13.41
C ASP A 68 2.00 2.47 -12.13
N GLU A 69 2.82 3.41 -11.67
CA GLU A 69 2.45 4.18 -10.49
C GLU A 69 1.14 4.92 -10.67
N SER A 70 0.82 5.32 -11.92
CA SER A 70 -0.44 6.01 -12.19
C SER A 70 -1.66 5.13 -11.94
N GLU A 71 -1.46 3.81 -11.88
CA GLU A 71 -2.56 2.90 -11.60
C GLU A 71 -2.76 2.67 -10.11
N VAL A 72 -1.92 3.25 -9.29
CA VAL A 72 -2.04 3.14 -7.84
C VAL A 72 -2.41 4.50 -7.29
N ALA A 73 -3.54 4.59 -6.63
CA ALA A 73 -3.99 5.85 -6.06
C ALA A 73 -3.07 6.28 -4.92
N GLY A 74 -3.05 7.57 -4.63
CA GLY A 74 -2.24 8.07 -3.54
C GLY A 74 -2.66 7.47 -2.21
N ILE A 75 -1.73 7.42 -1.26
CA ILE A 75 -1.97 6.82 0.04
C ILE A 75 -2.21 7.94 1.05
N PRO A 76 -3.43 8.08 1.59
CA PRO A 76 -3.69 9.09 2.60
C PRO A 76 -2.94 8.78 3.90
N ALA A 77 -2.51 9.83 4.58
CA ALA A 77 -1.72 9.66 5.80
C ALA A 77 -2.48 8.94 6.90
N ASP A 78 -3.78 9.14 6.97
CA ASP A 78 -4.57 8.54 8.04
C ASP A 78 -4.80 7.04 7.85
N LEU A 79 -4.41 6.47 6.73
CA LEU A 79 -4.51 5.03 6.53
C LEU A 79 -3.29 4.28 7.05
N ILE A 80 -2.24 4.98 7.44
CA ILE A 80 -1.01 4.34 7.88
C ILE A 80 -1.02 4.16 9.39
N LEU A 81 -0.93 2.89 9.79
CA LEU A 81 -0.84 2.54 11.20
C LEU A 81 0.60 2.16 11.52
N ALA A 82 1.20 2.88 12.43
CA ALA A 82 2.60 2.64 12.79
C ALA A 82 2.74 2.18 14.23
#